data_e173c415e087f752acbba2bee39a652d
#
_entry.id   e173c415e087f752acbba2bee39a652d
#
_cell.length_a   1.000
_cell.length_b   1.000
_cell.length_c   1.000
_cell.angle_alpha   90.00
_cell.angle_beta   90.00
_cell.angle_gamma   90.00
#
_symmetry.space_group_name_H-M   'P 1'
#
loop_
_entity.id
_entity.type
_entity.pdbx_description
1 polymer ?
#
loop_
_entity_poly.entity_id
_entity_poly.type
_entity_poly.pdbx_seq_one_letter_code
_entity_poly.pdbx_strand_id
1 'polypeptide(L)'
;MRTISLIVLIAGISMLMLISLKTQAQTPTDGFAMSKGEICLVTDYGQTTWKEYWEGTRLRENLNLGTFQSNMIMPMAGYGLNNRLNLFAELPYICTSSTAGQMTGMKGWQDLSLSAKYKLIKKKNDQGTFYTFLTAGVSFPVSNYIPDFLPYSIGLGAKTLSGRVILHYEHKTKLFATFQTGYTLKSNIETDRQSYYNEGQVNSNEMPVPDVWDGAFLLGFNNIRFRVDMHYNWSTSTSGSDIRPNDAPYPFNKMDAQWIGVSGLLWIPGVKGLALHASADQVIAGRNVGKAFTWTAGVQYVFNPFKKSAQ
;
A
#
# COMPACT_ATOMS: atom_id res chain seq x y z
N MET A 1 -20.36 -33.10 -38.67
CA MET A 1 -21.10 -32.21 -37.75
C MET A 1 -20.29 -31.78 -36.49
N ARG A 2 -19.43 -32.60 -35.89
CA ARG A 2 -18.64 -32.22 -34.69
C ARG A 2 -17.56 -31.15 -34.96
N THR A 3 -16.95 -31.11 -36.15
CA THR A 3 -15.90 -30.11 -36.49
C THR A 3 -16.46 -28.70 -36.71
N ILE A 4 -17.67 -28.56 -37.23
CA ILE A 4 -18.32 -27.26 -37.44
C ILE A 4 -18.71 -26.63 -36.09
N SER A 5 -19.18 -27.41 -35.11
CA SER A 5 -19.49 -26.93 -33.76
C SER A 5 -18.26 -26.40 -33.05
N LEU A 6 -17.08 -27.00 -33.23
CA LEU A 6 -15.85 -26.55 -32.58
C LEU A 6 -15.35 -25.23 -33.19
N ILE A 7 -15.45 -25.04 -34.49
CA ILE A 7 -15.07 -23.80 -35.18
C ILE A 7 -15.99 -22.64 -34.80
N VAL A 8 -17.31 -22.88 -34.68
CA VAL A 8 -18.28 -21.88 -34.23
C VAL A 8 -18.05 -21.52 -32.76
N LEU A 9 -17.69 -22.49 -31.92
CA LEU A 9 -17.35 -22.22 -30.53
C LEU A 9 -16.05 -21.39 -30.37
N ILE A 10 -15.02 -21.72 -31.18
CA ILE A 10 -13.75 -20.98 -31.19
C ILE A 10 -13.94 -19.57 -31.77
N ALA A 11 -14.74 -19.42 -32.83
CA ALA A 11 -15.09 -18.11 -33.41
C ALA A 11 -15.94 -17.28 -32.45
N GLY A 12 -16.87 -17.88 -31.70
CA GLY A 12 -17.64 -17.23 -30.63
C GLY A 12 -16.77 -16.74 -29.45
N ILE A 13 -15.80 -17.54 -29.04
CA ILE A 13 -14.82 -17.18 -27.99
C ILE A 13 -13.89 -16.08 -28.48
N SER A 14 -13.45 -16.09 -29.74
CA SER A 14 -12.60 -15.02 -30.29
C SER A 14 -13.36 -13.70 -30.51
N MET A 15 -14.66 -13.74 -30.81
CA MET A 15 -15.48 -12.54 -30.96
C MET A 15 -15.86 -11.89 -29.62
N LEU A 16 -15.93 -12.65 -28.52
CA LEU A 16 -16.06 -12.14 -27.16
C LEU A 16 -14.79 -11.44 -26.64
N MET A 17 -13.63 -11.67 -27.27
CA MET A 17 -12.36 -11.04 -26.89
C MET A 17 -12.18 -9.59 -27.37
N LEU A 18 -13.08 -9.04 -28.20
CA LEU A 18 -12.90 -7.74 -28.86
C LEU A 18 -13.56 -6.55 -28.14
N ILE A 19 -14.26 -6.76 -27.03
CA ILE A 19 -14.79 -5.64 -26.23
C ILE A 19 -13.92 -5.48 -24.98
N SER A 20 -12.74 -4.92 -25.17
CA SER A 20 -11.88 -4.56 -24.04
C SER A 20 -12.37 -3.24 -23.43
N LEU A 21 -13.13 -3.33 -22.36
CA LEU A 21 -13.24 -2.23 -21.42
C LEU A 21 -11.86 -2.08 -20.79
N LYS A 22 -11.28 -0.87 -20.85
CA LYS A 22 -10.04 -0.52 -20.14
C LYS A 22 -10.36 -0.41 -18.65
N THR A 23 -10.41 -1.53 -17.97
CA THR A 23 -10.42 -1.57 -16.51
C THR A 23 -8.96 -1.45 -16.05
N GLN A 24 -8.66 -0.55 -15.15
CA GLN A 24 -7.31 -0.34 -14.60
C GLN A 24 -7.36 -0.60 -13.10
N ALA A 25 -6.38 -1.35 -12.59
CA ALA A 25 -6.16 -1.50 -11.16
C ALA A 25 -5.83 -0.14 -10.55
N GLN A 26 -6.44 0.20 -9.43
CA GLN A 26 -6.36 1.54 -8.90
C GLN A 26 -6.27 1.52 -7.39
N THR A 27 -5.29 2.24 -6.90
CA THR A 27 -5.04 2.49 -5.48
C THR A 27 -5.03 3.99 -5.22
N PRO A 28 -5.08 4.45 -3.97
CA PRO A 28 -4.93 5.87 -3.64
C PRO A 28 -3.62 6.48 -4.15
N THR A 29 -2.60 5.65 -4.33
CA THR A 29 -1.21 6.08 -4.59
C THR A 29 -0.71 5.82 -6.00
N ASP A 30 -1.46 5.14 -6.87
CA ASP A 30 -1.06 4.89 -8.25
C ASP A 30 -1.40 6.05 -9.22
N GLY A 31 -0.90 5.97 -10.45
CA GLY A 31 -1.12 6.96 -11.52
C GLY A 31 -2.42 6.78 -12.30
N PHE A 32 -3.35 5.95 -11.85
CA PHE A 32 -4.56 5.60 -12.59
C PHE A 32 -5.83 6.13 -11.90
N ALA A 33 -6.94 6.24 -12.62
CA ALA A 33 -8.20 6.74 -12.08
C ALA A 33 -9.41 5.95 -12.59
N MET A 34 -10.36 5.66 -11.71
CA MET A 34 -11.65 5.03 -12.03
C MET A 34 -12.54 5.96 -12.83
N SER A 35 -13.38 5.39 -13.69
CA SER A 35 -14.45 6.10 -14.34
C SER A 35 -15.64 6.27 -13.40
N LYS A 36 -16.56 7.18 -13.73
CA LYS A 36 -17.79 7.37 -12.97
C LYS A 36 -18.58 6.06 -12.82
N GLY A 37 -18.94 5.72 -11.58
CA GLY A 37 -19.74 4.56 -11.22
C GLY A 37 -18.95 3.25 -11.19
N GLU A 38 -17.65 3.23 -11.49
CA GLU A 38 -16.82 2.04 -11.30
C GLU A 38 -16.58 1.76 -9.82
N ILE A 39 -16.69 0.50 -9.44
CA ILE A 39 -16.34 -0.03 -8.13
C ILE A 39 -15.14 -0.96 -8.33
N CYS A 40 -14.15 -0.82 -7.48
CA CYS A 40 -12.96 -1.66 -7.43
C CYS A 40 -12.89 -2.31 -6.04
N LEU A 41 -12.97 -3.62 -5.97
CA LEU A 41 -12.77 -4.39 -4.75
C LEU A 41 -11.44 -5.12 -4.86
N VAL A 42 -10.63 -5.03 -3.84
CA VAL A 42 -9.32 -5.68 -3.75
C VAL A 42 -9.23 -6.42 -2.43
N THR A 43 -8.60 -7.56 -2.44
CA THR A 43 -8.20 -8.26 -1.22
C THR A 43 -6.80 -8.80 -1.42
N ASP A 44 -5.88 -8.34 -0.58
CA ASP A 44 -4.48 -8.74 -0.56
C ASP A 44 -4.17 -9.60 0.64
N TYR A 45 -3.34 -10.60 0.43
CA TYR A 45 -2.55 -11.24 1.46
C TYR A 45 -1.11 -10.78 1.31
N GLY A 46 -0.49 -10.37 2.41
CA GLY A 46 0.91 -9.97 2.46
C GLY A 46 1.64 -10.59 3.63
N GLN A 47 2.92 -10.81 3.43
CA GLN A 47 3.83 -11.27 4.47
C GLN A 47 5.10 -10.43 4.45
N THR A 48 5.46 -9.91 5.62
CA THR A 48 6.71 -9.18 5.87
C THR A 48 7.56 -9.98 6.82
N THR A 49 8.84 -10.19 6.49
CA THR A 49 9.79 -10.90 7.34
C THR A 49 11.10 -10.14 7.44
N TRP A 50 11.74 -10.18 8.62
CA TRP A 50 13.10 -9.66 8.81
C TRP A 50 13.80 -10.37 9.96
N LYS A 51 15.13 -10.45 9.85
CA LYS A 51 16.03 -11.00 10.86
C LYS A 51 17.07 -9.96 11.30
N GLU A 52 17.46 -9.08 10.39
CA GLU A 52 18.34 -7.95 10.64
C GLU A 52 17.51 -6.65 10.75
N TYR A 53 17.99 -5.71 11.56
CA TYR A 53 17.37 -4.39 11.73
C TYR A 53 18.42 -3.31 11.91
N TRP A 54 18.07 -2.07 11.58
CA TRP A 54 18.89 -0.92 11.90
C TRP A 54 18.54 -0.40 13.31
N GLU A 55 19.55 -0.36 14.21
CA GLU A 55 19.53 0.37 15.46
C GLU A 55 20.20 1.70 15.19
N GLY A 56 19.45 2.81 15.21
CA GLY A 56 19.91 4.01 14.53
C GLY A 56 20.22 3.71 13.07
N THR A 57 21.43 3.97 12.62
CA THR A 57 21.92 3.67 11.26
C THR A 57 22.77 2.39 11.19
N ARG A 58 22.97 1.70 12.31
CA ARG A 58 23.81 0.49 12.38
C ARG A 58 22.95 -0.75 12.13
N LEU A 59 23.27 -1.49 11.08
CA LEU A 59 22.63 -2.79 10.81
C LEU A 59 23.11 -3.84 11.83
N ARG A 60 22.16 -4.55 12.45
CA ARG A 60 22.40 -5.60 13.45
C ARG A 60 21.51 -6.81 13.20
N GLU A 61 21.99 -7.99 13.57
CA GLU A 61 21.16 -9.18 13.68
C GLU A 61 20.32 -9.14 14.95
N ASN A 62 19.04 -9.48 14.84
CA ASN A 62 18.14 -9.53 15.99
C ASN A 62 18.15 -10.93 16.62
N LEU A 63 19.10 -11.17 17.52
CA LEU A 63 19.22 -12.44 18.22
C LEU A 63 18.11 -12.67 19.26
N ASN A 64 17.47 -11.59 19.75
CA ASN A 64 16.44 -11.67 20.79
C ASN A 64 15.10 -12.17 20.25
N LEU A 65 14.73 -11.80 19.03
CA LEU A 65 13.45 -12.15 18.39
C LEU A 65 13.63 -13.24 17.33
N GLY A 66 14.88 -13.50 16.90
CA GLY A 66 15.14 -14.34 15.74
C GLY A 66 14.56 -13.72 14.47
N THR A 67 13.71 -14.44 13.74
CA THR A 67 13.01 -13.92 12.57
C THR A 67 11.65 -13.40 12.99
N PHE A 68 11.43 -12.09 12.80
CA PHE A 68 10.12 -11.46 12.95
C PHE A 68 9.29 -11.68 11.68
N GLN A 69 8.00 -11.88 11.85
CA GLN A 69 7.04 -12.04 10.76
C GLN A 69 5.77 -11.26 11.06
N SER A 70 5.25 -10.58 10.04
CA SER A 70 3.93 -9.97 10.04
C SER A 70 3.15 -10.46 8.82
N ASN A 71 1.96 -11.00 9.05
CA ASN A 71 1.02 -11.40 8.00
C ASN A 71 -0.14 -10.42 7.99
N MET A 72 -0.59 -10.06 6.80
CA MET A 72 -1.66 -9.08 6.60
C MET A 72 -2.69 -9.61 5.61
N ILE A 73 -3.96 -9.39 5.90
CA ILE A 73 -5.05 -9.44 4.92
C ILE A 73 -5.61 -8.03 4.83
N MET A 74 -5.64 -7.45 3.62
CA MET A 74 -6.07 -6.07 3.41
C MET A 74 -7.20 -6.01 2.38
N PRO A 75 -8.47 -5.98 2.82
CA PRO A 75 -9.58 -5.59 1.97
C PRO A 75 -9.52 -4.08 1.68
N MET A 76 -9.73 -3.73 0.42
CA MET A 76 -9.86 -2.36 -0.07
C MET A 76 -11.06 -2.24 -0.98
N ALA A 77 -11.79 -1.15 -0.86
CA ALA A 77 -12.87 -0.76 -1.77
C ALA A 77 -12.56 0.61 -2.36
N GLY A 78 -12.70 0.73 -3.69
CA GLY A 78 -12.59 1.98 -4.42
C GLY A 78 -13.90 2.29 -5.15
N TYR A 79 -14.27 3.58 -5.25
CA TYR A 79 -15.45 4.05 -5.97
C TYR A 79 -15.15 5.29 -6.80
N GLY A 80 -15.44 5.22 -8.08
CA GLY A 80 -15.40 6.37 -9.00
C GLY A 80 -16.64 7.24 -8.85
N LEU A 81 -16.59 8.27 -7.99
CA LEU A 81 -17.72 9.19 -7.80
C LEU A 81 -18.04 9.96 -9.09
N ASN A 82 -16.99 10.39 -9.78
CA ASN A 82 -17.07 10.93 -11.11
C ASN A 82 -15.74 10.66 -11.88
N ASN A 83 -15.59 11.16 -13.11
CA ASN A 83 -14.40 10.93 -13.93
C ASN A 83 -13.12 11.63 -13.42
N ARG A 84 -13.20 12.37 -12.31
CA ARG A 84 -12.07 13.09 -11.70
C ARG A 84 -11.86 12.71 -10.24
N LEU A 85 -12.89 12.29 -9.52
CA LEU A 85 -12.84 12.02 -8.08
C LEU A 85 -13.12 10.55 -7.81
N ASN A 86 -12.16 9.89 -7.16
CA ASN A 86 -12.25 8.52 -6.67
C ASN A 86 -12.12 8.51 -5.14
N LEU A 87 -12.90 7.65 -4.50
CA LEU A 87 -12.90 7.44 -3.05
C LEU A 87 -12.40 6.03 -2.76
N PHE A 88 -11.68 5.85 -1.65
CA PHE A 88 -11.14 4.56 -1.23
C PHE A 88 -11.34 4.36 0.26
N ALA A 89 -11.52 3.10 0.65
CA ALA A 89 -11.53 2.63 2.02
C ALA A 89 -10.68 1.36 2.13
N GLU A 90 -9.80 1.30 3.13
CA GLU A 90 -8.86 0.21 3.37
C GLU A 90 -8.88 -0.16 4.85
N LEU A 91 -8.90 -1.46 5.17
CA LEU A 91 -8.93 -1.94 6.54
C LEU A 91 -8.09 -3.22 6.70
N PRO A 92 -6.79 -3.11 7.06
CA PRO A 92 -5.93 -4.28 7.22
C PRO A 92 -6.26 -5.08 8.50
N TYR A 93 -6.20 -6.42 8.39
CA TYR A 93 -6.10 -7.33 9.52
C TYR A 93 -4.67 -7.86 9.58
N ILE A 94 -3.99 -7.64 10.71
CA ILE A 94 -2.57 -7.97 10.88
C ILE A 94 -2.40 -9.03 11.97
N CYS A 95 -1.43 -9.92 11.77
CA CYS A 95 -0.99 -10.91 12.74
C CYS A 95 0.53 -10.93 12.76
N THR A 96 1.14 -10.65 13.91
CA THR A 96 2.59 -10.60 14.12
C THR A 96 3.06 -11.81 14.91
N SER A 97 4.29 -12.24 14.68
CA SER A 97 4.96 -13.32 15.40
C SER A 97 6.47 -13.22 15.25
N SER A 98 7.21 -14.01 16.03
CA SER A 98 8.66 -14.20 15.88
C SER A 98 9.05 -15.63 16.23
N THR A 99 10.24 -16.03 15.78
CA THR A 99 10.74 -17.41 16.01
C THR A 99 11.45 -17.60 17.35
N ALA A 100 11.76 -16.50 18.05
CA ALA A 100 12.40 -16.51 19.37
C ALA A 100 11.84 -15.35 20.23
N GLY A 101 12.29 -15.29 21.47
CA GLY A 101 11.82 -14.30 22.44
C GLY A 101 10.66 -14.81 23.28
N GLN A 102 10.29 -14.02 24.31
CA GLN A 102 9.23 -14.34 25.26
C GLN A 102 7.92 -13.60 24.98
N MET A 103 7.95 -12.64 24.05
CA MET A 103 6.79 -11.82 23.72
C MET A 103 5.87 -12.55 22.75
N THR A 104 4.58 -12.52 23.04
CA THR A 104 3.56 -13.10 22.17
C THR A 104 3.19 -12.09 21.09
N GLY A 105 3.06 -12.56 19.86
CA GLY A 105 2.59 -11.73 18.74
C GLY A 105 1.16 -11.23 18.96
N MET A 106 0.83 -10.15 18.27
CA MET A 106 -0.50 -9.53 18.29
C MET A 106 -1.26 -9.80 17.00
N LYS A 107 -2.58 -9.73 17.08
CA LYS A 107 -3.46 -9.84 15.91
C LYS A 107 -4.70 -8.98 16.08
N GLY A 108 -5.20 -8.44 14.99
CA GLY A 108 -6.43 -7.64 15.00
C GLY A 108 -6.60 -6.80 13.75
N TRP A 109 -7.74 -6.10 13.70
CA TRP A 109 -7.96 -5.04 12.72
C TRP A 109 -7.11 -3.83 13.11
N GLN A 110 -6.42 -3.26 12.12
CA GLN A 110 -5.57 -2.10 12.34
C GLN A 110 -6.40 -0.79 12.22
N ASP A 111 -5.95 0.12 11.39
CA ASP A 111 -6.55 1.44 11.20
C ASP A 111 -7.41 1.43 9.95
N LEU A 112 -8.64 1.94 10.05
CA LEU A 112 -9.46 2.24 8.87
C LEU A 112 -8.90 3.48 8.19
N SER A 113 -8.51 3.33 6.94
CA SER A 113 -8.03 4.43 6.09
C SER A 113 -9.11 4.80 5.07
N LEU A 114 -9.44 6.08 5.02
CA LEU A 114 -10.34 6.66 4.04
C LEU A 114 -9.59 7.71 3.22
N SER A 115 -9.66 7.63 1.90
CA SER A 115 -8.96 8.58 1.04
C SER A 115 -9.77 9.00 -0.18
N ALA A 116 -9.46 10.19 -0.67
CA ALA A 116 -10.02 10.78 -1.88
C ALA A 116 -8.90 11.16 -2.83
N LYS A 117 -8.97 10.72 -4.08
CA LYS A 117 -8.01 10.99 -5.13
C LYS A 117 -8.66 11.81 -6.24
N TYR A 118 -8.15 13.00 -6.45
CA TYR A 118 -8.68 13.95 -7.43
C TYR A 118 -7.72 14.09 -8.61
N LYS A 119 -8.22 13.86 -9.84
CA LYS A 119 -7.50 14.09 -11.09
C LYS A 119 -7.50 15.59 -11.40
N LEU A 120 -6.43 16.29 -11.06
CA LEU A 120 -6.27 17.72 -11.25
C LEU A 120 -6.04 18.07 -12.72
N ILE A 121 -5.06 17.42 -13.35
CA ILE A 121 -4.63 17.70 -14.72
C ILE A 121 -4.67 16.41 -15.55
N LYS A 122 -5.11 16.52 -16.79
CA LYS A 122 -4.93 15.52 -17.84
C LYS A 122 -4.54 16.27 -19.11
N LYS A 123 -3.29 16.12 -19.55
CA LYS A 123 -2.79 16.73 -20.78
C LYS A 123 -2.31 15.65 -21.73
N LYS A 124 -2.93 15.55 -22.91
CA LYS A 124 -2.58 14.60 -23.96
C LYS A 124 -1.78 15.32 -25.04
N ASN A 125 -0.74 14.65 -25.53
CA ASN A 125 0.03 15.04 -26.73
C ASN A 125 0.23 13.82 -27.64
N ASP A 126 0.96 13.99 -28.75
CA ASP A 126 1.19 12.92 -29.74
C ASP A 126 2.04 11.76 -29.19
N GLN A 127 2.80 11.97 -28.14
CA GLN A 127 3.70 10.99 -27.54
C GLN A 127 3.08 10.25 -26.36
N GLY A 128 2.10 10.85 -25.66
CA GLY A 128 1.51 10.22 -24.48
C GLY A 128 0.49 11.10 -23.76
N THR A 129 0.21 10.73 -22.52
CA THR A 129 -0.70 11.48 -21.66
C THR A 129 -0.05 11.72 -20.30
N PHE A 130 -0.04 12.96 -19.86
CA PHE A 130 0.41 13.37 -18.54
C PHE A 130 -0.81 13.59 -17.64
N TYR A 131 -0.70 13.11 -16.41
CA TYR A 131 -1.70 13.27 -15.37
C TYR A 131 -1.07 13.85 -14.11
N THR A 132 -1.83 14.68 -13.41
CA THR A 132 -1.54 15.09 -12.03
C THR A 132 -2.72 14.72 -11.18
N PHE A 133 -2.46 14.03 -10.06
CA PHE A 133 -3.49 13.75 -9.06
C PHE A 133 -3.09 14.37 -7.72
N LEU A 134 -4.11 14.74 -6.95
CA LEU A 134 -4.01 15.08 -5.53
C LEU A 134 -4.78 14.01 -4.76
N THR A 135 -4.16 13.50 -3.69
CA THR A 135 -4.82 12.58 -2.77
C THR A 135 -4.82 13.19 -1.37
N ALA A 136 -5.94 13.09 -0.69
CA ALA A 136 -6.06 13.40 0.73
C ALA A 136 -6.64 12.18 1.45
N GLY A 137 -6.18 11.91 2.66
CA GLY A 137 -6.62 10.75 3.42
C GLY A 137 -6.62 11.00 4.92
N VAL A 138 -7.44 10.24 5.62
CA VAL A 138 -7.47 10.15 7.08
C VAL A 138 -7.43 8.68 7.48
N SER A 139 -6.80 8.37 8.62
CA SER A 139 -6.92 7.04 9.22
C SER A 139 -7.09 7.13 10.72
N PHE A 140 -7.70 6.08 11.30
CA PHE A 140 -7.91 5.97 12.73
C PHE A 140 -8.03 4.51 13.14
N PRO A 141 -7.53 4.14 14.35
CA PRO A 141 -7.66 2.80 14.89
C PRO A 141 -9.12 2.37 15.03
N VAL A 142 -9.45 1.13 14.63
CA VAL A 142 -10.80 0.56 14.79
C VAL A 142 -10.84 -0.59 15.79
N SER A 143 -9.69 -0.99 16.32
CA SER A 143 -9.58 -1.94 17.41
C SER A 143 -8.65 -1.41 18.51
N ASN A 144 -8.82 -1.93 19.71
CA ASN A 144 -7.98 -1.56 20.85
C ASN A 144 -6.73 -2.46 20.84
N TYR A 145 -5.63 -1.98 20.29
CA TYR A 145 -4.33 -2.63 20.31
C TYR A 145 -3.30 -1.77 21.06
N ILE A 146 -2.23 -2.39 21.54
CA ILE A 146 -1.19 -1.71 22.35
C ILE A 146 -0.13 -1.14 21.40
N PRO A 147 -0.06 0.18 21.17
CA PRO A 147 0.83 0.77 20.17
C PRO A 147 2.30 0.76 20.55
N ASP A 148 2.63 0.81 21.84
CA ASP A 148 4.00 0.85 22.35
C ASP A 148 4.64 -0.55 22.51
N PHE A 149 3.97 -1.60 22.01
CA PHE A 149 4.48 -2.97 22.04
C PHE A 149 5.20 -3.36 20.74
N LEU A 150 5.97 -2.42 20.21
CA LEU A 150 6.75 -2.66 18.99
C LEU A 150 7.89 -3.70 19.21
N PRO A 151 8.22 -4.52 18.21
CA PRO A 151 7.66 -4.55 16.86
C PRO A 151 6.37 -5.38 16.72
N TYR A 152 5.82 -5.95 17.79
CA TYR A 152 4.64 -6.81 17.74
C TYR A 152 3.33 -6.06 17.58
N SER A 153 3.29 -4.77 17.92
CA SER A 153 2.10 -3.96 17.72
C SER A 153 1.67 -3.99 16.24
N ILE A 154 0.35 -4.07 16.02
CA ILE A 154 -0.22 -4.08 14.68
C ILE A 154 -0.36 -2.68 14.06
N GLY A 155 -0.07 -1.62 14.83
CA GLY A 155 -0.09 -0.22 14.38
C GLY A 155 0.48 0.73 15.43
N LEU A 156 0.54 2.01 15.08
CA LEU A 156 1.04 3.06 15.99
C LEU A 156 -0.05 3.70 16.86
N GLY A 157 -1.32 3.39 16.62
CA GLY A 157 -2.45 3.93 17.39
C GLY A 157 -2.78 5.40 17.09
N ALA A 158 -2.04 6.05 16.23
CA ALA A 158 -2.23 7.47 15.90
C ALA A 158 -3.33 7.67 14.85
N LYS A 159 -4.15 8.69 15.05
CA LYS A 159 -5.00 9.23 13.99
C LYS A 159 -4.13 9.99 13.00
N THR A 160 -4.41 9.86 11.70
CA THR A 160 -3.59 10.50 10.67
C THR A 160 -4.40 11.39 9.74
N LEU A 161 -3.74 12.43 9.21
CA LEU A 161 -4.20 13.23 8.10
C LEU A 161 -3.07 13.29 7.07
N SER A 162 -3.33 12.86 5.86
CA SER A 162 -2.34 12.78 4.79
C SER A 162 -2.71 13.58 3.56
N GLY A 163 -1.70 14.11 2.89
CA GLY A 163 -1.82 14.75 1.58
C GLY A 163 -0.72 14.27 0.64
N ARG A 164 -1.03 14.06 -0.64
CA ARG A 164 -0.08 13.53 -1.63
C ARG A 164 -0.30 14.13 -3.00
N VAL A 165 0.79 14.38 -3.72
CA VAL A 165 0.82 14.74 -5.14
C VAL A 165 1.35 13.54 -5.92
N ILE A 166 0.70 13.22 -7.05
CA ILE A 166 1.11 12.15 -7.96
C ILE A 166 1.23 12.75 -9.37
N LEU A 167 2.40 12.60 -9.96
CA LEU A 167 2.69 12.93 -11.34
C LEU A 167 2.83 11.63 -12.12
N HIS A 168 2.06 11.46 -13.17
CA HIS A 168 2.06 10.22 -13.95
C HIS A 168 2.10 10.54 -15.44
N TYR A 169 3.00 9.87 -16.15
CA TYR A 169 3.10 9.95 -17.60
C TYR A 169 2.97 8.57 -18.23
N GLU A 170 2.00 8.41 -19.12
CA GLU A 170 1.79 7.19 -19.91
C GLU A 170 2.15 7.49 -21.37
N HIS A 171 3.23 6.87 -21.86
CA HIS A 171 3.69 6.99 -23.23
C HIS A 171 2.83 6.12 -24.18
N LYS A 172 2.77 6.48 -25.48
CA LYS A 172 2.00 5.72 -26.50
C LYS A 172 2.45 4.25 -26.65
N THR A 173 3.70 3.94 -26.32
CA THR A 173 4.25 2.57 -26.31
C THR A 173 3.82 1.75 -25.09
N LYS A 174 2.95 2.28 -24.21
CA LYS A 174 2.50 1.66 -22.97
C LYS A 174 3.51 1.66 -21.81
N LEU A 175 4.68 2.25 -22.01
CA LEU A 175 5.58 2.58 -20.91
C LEU A 175 4.96 3.71 -20.08
N PHE A 176 5.16 3.65 -18.77
CA PHE A 176 4.76 4.73 -17.88
C PHE A 176 5.83 5.04 -16.84
N ALA A 177 5.81 6.26 -16.36
CA ALA A 177 6.56 6.71 -15.20
C ALA A 177 5.60 7.39 -14.23
N THR A 178 5.79 7.12 -12.93
CA THR A 178 5.03 7.78 -11.86
C THR A 178 6.00 8.29 -10.81
N PHE A 179 5.86 9.54 -10.44
CA PHE A 179 6.50 10.13 -9.27
C PHE A 179 5.41 10.54 -8.29
N GLN A 180 5.60 10.25 -7.02
CA GLN A 180 4.69 10.69 -5.98
C GLN A 180 5.44 11.10 -4.72
N THR A 181 4.88 12.05 -4.00
CA THR A 181 5.33 12.44 -2.68
C THR A 181 4.18 12.89 -1.82
N GLY A 182 4.24 12.60 -0.55
CA GLY A 182 3.19 12.89 0.42
C GLY A 182 3.73 13.24 1.78
N TYR A 183 2.89 13.87 2.58
CA TYR A 183 3.14 14.17 3.98
C TYR A 183 1.97 13.67 4.82
N THR A 184 2.28 13.03 5.94
CA THR A 184 1.30 12.47 6.87
C THR A 184 1.53 13.06 8.25
N LEU A 185 0.55 13.84 8.70
CA LEU A 185 0.44 14.31 10.09
C LEU A 185 -0.10 13.18 10.96
N LYS A 186 0.47 13.01 12.15
CA LYS A 186 0.04 12.00 13.12
C LYS A 186 -0.31 12.64 14.45
N SER A 187 -1.39 12.17 15.08
CA SER A 187 -1.73 12.59 16.43
C SER A 187 -0.78 11.99 17.46
N ASN A 188 -0.68 12.60 18.64
CA ASN A 188 -0.20 11.91 19.82
C ASN A 188 -1.08 10.70 20.13
N ILE A 189 -0.54 9.76 20.88
CA ILE A 189 -1.22 8.56 21.38
C ILE A 189 -1.15 8.53 22.90
N GLU A 190 -2.11 7.85 23.50
CA GLU A 190 -2.07 7.49 24.91
C GLU A 190 -1.59 6.04 25.05
N THR A 191 -0.67 5.80 25.99
CA THR A 191 -0.15 4.47 26.32
C THR A 191 -0.53 4.08 27.75
N ASP A 192 -0.48 2.80 28.07
CA ASP A 192 -0.72 2.30 29.43
C ASP A 192 0.41 2.66 30.40
N ARG A 193 1.54 3.19 29.87
CA ARG A 193 2.69 3.60 30.66
C ARG A 193 2.47 5.01 31.18
N GLN A 194 2.82 5.24 32.44
CA GLN A 194 2.75 6.57 33.05
C GLN A 194 3.99 7.43 32.79
N SER A 195 5.05 6.83 32.23
CA SER A 195 6.26 7.53 31.87
C SER A 195 7.07 6.75 30.85
N TYR A 196 7.90 7.46 30.09
CA TYR A 196 8.83 6.89 29.12
C TYR A 196 10.11 7.72 29.06
N TYR A 197 11.14 7.20 28.42
CA TYR A 197 12.41 7.89 28.24
C TYR A 197 12.59 8.34 26.78
N ASN A 198 12.71 9.64 26.55
CA ASN A 198 13.01 10.24 25.26
C ASN A 198 14.03 11.37 25.48
N GLU A 199 15.35 11.06 25.39
CA GLU A 199 16.47 11.97 25.74
C GLU A 199 16.42 12.51 27.16
N GLY A 200 15.49 12.06 27.96
CA GLY A 200 15.21 12.40 29.35
C GLY A 200 13.95 11.66 29.81
N GLN A 201 13.73 11.66 31.15
CA GLN A 201 12.53 11.10 31.75
C GLN A 201 11.32 11.99 31.42
N VAL A 202 10.33 11.43 30.74
CA VAL A 202 9.03 12.07 30.45
C VAL A 202 7.96 11.40 31.30
N ASN A 203 7.40 12.17 32.27
CA ASN A 203 6.33 11.68 33.16
C ASN A 203 4.97 12.01 32.55
N SER A 204 4.59 11.24 31.51
CA SER A 204 3.33 11.36 30.79
C SER A 204 2.98 10.01 30.17
N ASN A 205 1.70 9.71 30.06
CA ASN A 205 1.17 8.63 29.27
C ASN A 205 0.90 9.05 27.80
N GLU A 206 0.96 10.35 27.51
CA GLU A 206 0.83 10.88 26.16
C GLU A 206 2.19 10.84 25.45
N MET A 207 2.23 10.22 24.28
CA MET A 207 3.43 10.00 23.48
C MET A 207 3.27 10.59 22.10
N PRO A 208 4.20 11.47 21.63
CA PRO A 208 4.17 11.99 20.27
C PRO A 208 4.54 10.89 19.28
N VAL A 209 3.86 10.84 18.13
CA VAL A 209 4.21 9.97 17.02
C VAL A 209 4.74 10.84 15.89
N PRO A 210 5.97 10.64 15.40
CA PRO A 210 6.57 11.49 14.38
C PRO A 210 5.74 11.51 13.10
N ASP A 211 5.58 12.69 12.54
CA ASP A 211 5.04 12.86 11.19
C ASP A 211 5.99 12.25 10.16
N VAL A 212 5.44 11.90 8.98
CA VAL A 212 6.18 11.21 7.93
C VAL A 212 6.10 11.97 6.61
N TRP A 213 7.26 12.14 5.99
CA TRP A 213 7.39 12.50 4.58
C TRP A 213 7.79 11.26 3.79
N ASP A 214 7.01 10.92 2.78
CA ASP A 214 7.23 9.73 1.97
C ASP A 214 7.10 10.02 0.47
N GLY A 215 7.56 9.07 -0.33
CA GLY A 215 7.38 9.14 -1.75
C GLY A 215 7.82 7.88 -2.48
N ALA A 216 7.59 7.90 -3.80
CA ALA A 216 7.97 6.81 -4.67
C ALA A 216 8.27 7.28 -6.10
N PHE A 217 9.11 6.50 -6.77
CA PHE A 217 9.33 6.57 -8.19
C PHE A 217 9.09 5.20 -8.82
N LEU A 218 8.20 5.11 -9.81
CA LEU A 218 7.82 3.89 -10.48
C LEU A 218 8.08 4.02 -11.98
N LEU A 219 8.61 2.95 -12.57
CA LEU A 219 8.73 2.78 -14.01
C LEU A 219 8.09 1.46 -14.41
N GLY A 220 7.25 1.47 -15.43
CA GLY A 220 6.56 0.25 -15.80
C GLY A 220 5.99 0.24 -17.20
N PHE A 221 5.32 -0.86 -17.48
CA PHE A 221 4.61 -1.12 -18.72
C PHE A 221 3.18 -1.53 -18.40
N ASN A 222 2.21 -0.88 -19.06
CA ASN A 222 0.78 -1.11 -18.84
C ASN A 222 0.06 -1.36 -20.15
N ASN A 223 -0.41 -2.57 -20.37
CA ASN A 223 -1.21 -2.91 -21.52
C ASN A 223 -2.60 -3.44 -21.10
N ILE A 224 -3.37 -3.95 -22.09
CA ILE A 224 -4.73 -4.44 -21.86
C ILE A 224 -4.79 -5.74 -21.05
N ARG A 225 -3.69 -6.52 -21.02
CA ARG A 225 -3.64 -7.86 -20.38
C ARG A 225 -2.91 -7.84 -19.07
N PHE A 226 -1.86 -7.04 -18.96
CA PHE A 226 -1.05 -6.99 -17.77
C PHE A 226 -0.42 -5.61 -17.55
N ARG A 227 -0.05 -5.33 -16.32
CA ARG A 227 0.80 -4.23 -15.90
C ARG A 227 1.95 -4.81 -15.10
N VAL A 228 3.14 -4.26 -15.28
CA VAL A 228 4.32 -4.57 -14.50
C VAL A 228 5.07 -3.27 -14.25
N ASP A 229 5.61 -3.12 -13.05
CA ASP A 229 6.47 -2.01 -12.70
C ASP A 229 7.57 -2.43 -11.73
N MET A 230 8.63 -1.65 -11.73
CA MET A 230 9.64 -1.61 -10.69
C MET A 230 9.57 -0.24 -10.01
N HIS A 231 9.84 -0.23 -8.72
CA HIS A 231 9.70 0.98 -7.94
C HIS A 231 10.78 1.11 -6.87
N TYR A 232 11.07 2.36 -6.56
CA TYR A 232 11.84 2.79 -5.41
C TYR A 232 10.97 3.66 -4.54
N ASN A 233 10.94 3.37 -3.25
CA ASN A 233 10.16 4.10 -2.26
C ASN A 233 11.05 4.59 -1.12
N TRP A 234 10.64 5.69 -0.49
CA TRP A 234 11.23 6.17 0.74
C TRP A 234 10.16 6.63 1.73
N SER A 235 10.48 6.55 3.00
CA SER A 235 9.69 7.08 4.10
C SER A 235 10.66 7.63 5.14
N THR A 236 10.45 8.86 5.59
CA THR A 236 11.31 9.55 6.54
C THR A 236 10.47 10.22 7.61
N SER A 237 10.76 9.90 8.86
CA SER A 237 10.18 10.59 10.02
C SER A 237 10.76 12.00 10.14
N THR A 238 9.92 13.01 10.36
CA THR A 238 10.35 14.40 10.45
C THR A 238 10.84 14.79 11.85
N SER A 239 10.60 13.95 12.84
CA SER A 239 11.04 14.11 14.25
C SER A 239 11.33 12.74 14.87
N GLY A 240 11.51 12.71 16.18
CA GLY A 240 11.77 11.49 16.95
C GLY A 240 13.26 11.25 17.21
N SER A 241 13.56 10.40 18.19
CA SER A 241 14.89 9.99 18.60
C SER A 241 15.22 8.58 18.09
N ASP A 242 16.48 8.20 18.16
CA ASP A 242 16.91 6.82 17.88
C ASP A 242 16.51 5.87 19.01
N ILE A 243 16.36 4.59 18.66
CA ILE A 243 16.27 3.50 19.63
C ILE A 243 17.59 3.43 20.38
N ARG A 244 17.55 3.43 21.70
CA ARG A 244 18.75 3.21 22.51
C ARG A 244 19.17 1.75 22.47
N PRO A 245 20.48 1.46 22.62
CA PRO A 245 20.96 0.09 22.79
C PRO A 245 20.18 -0.65 23.88
N ASN A 246 19.72 -1.85 23.56
CA ASN A 246 18.95 -2.75 24.45
C ASN A 246 17.51 -2.30 24.79
N ASP A 247 17.01 -1.22 24.20
CA ASP A 247 15.60 -0.85 24.30
C ASP A 247 14.78 -1.49 23.14
N ALA A 248 13.51 -1.71 23.41
CA ALA A 248 12.54 -1.96 22.35
C ALA A 248 12.21 -0.65 21.59
N PRO A 249 11.81 -0.71 20.33
CA PRO A 249 11.32 0.48 19.64
C PRO A 249 10.03 1.00 20.27
N TYR A 250 9.85 2.33 20.23
CA TYR A 250 8.65 3.02 20.69
C TYR A 250 8.02 3.84 19.56
N PRO A 251 6.72 4.16 19.64
CA PRO A 251 6.03 4.96 18.63
C PRO A 251 6.64 6.35 18.37
N PHE A 252 7.34 6.95 19.35
CA PHE A 252 8.03 8.23 19.19
C PHE A 252 9.37 8.14 18.48
N ASN A 253 9.91 6.94 18.25
CA ASN A 253 11.20 6.81 17.60
C ASN A 253 11.13 7.23 16.13
N LYS A 254 12.22 7.82 15.66
CA LYS A 254 12.42 8.09 14.25
C LYS A 254 12.55 6.79 13.47
N MET A 255 11.73 6.60 12.46
CA MET A 255 11.72 5.39 11.62
C MET A 255 11.83 5.80 10.16
N ASP A 256 13.00 5.58 9.55
CA ASP A 256 13.23 5.86 8.14
C ASP A 256 13.48 4.55 7.39
N ALA A 257 12.97 4.45 6.18
CA ALA A 257 13.17 3.30 5.32
C ALA A 257 13.27 3.69 3.85
N GLN A 258 14.09 2.96 3.11
CA GLN A 258 14.14 3.00 1.66
C GLN A 258 14.03 1.56 1.14
N TRP A 259 13.18 1.35 0.16
CA TRP A 259 13.01 0.01 -0.41
C TRP A 259 12.83 0.05 -1.91
N ILE A 260 13.24 -1.04 -2.54
CA ILE A 260 13.02 -1.31 -3.96
C ILE A 260 12.08 -2.48 -4.09
N GLY A 261 11.29 -2.49 -5.13
CA GLY A 261 10.37 -3.59 -5.39
C GLY A 261 9.95 -3.69 -6.83
N VAL A 262 9.19 -4.75 -7.08
CA VAL A 262 8.53 -5.02 -8.35
C VAL A 262 7.08 -5.36 -8.08
N SER A 263 6.20 -4.94 -8.98
CA SER A 263 4.79 -5.34 -8.92
C SER A 263 4.27 -5.78 -10.28
N GLY A 264 3.29 -6.66 -10.27
CA GLY A 264 2.63 -7.15 -11.46
C GLY A 264 1.14 -7.30 -11.26
N LEU A 265 0.38 -7.05 -12.32
CA LEU A 265 -1.06 -7.26 -12.36
C LEU A 265 -1.42 -7.94 -13.69
N LEU A 266 -2.23 -8.99 -13.62
CA LEU A 266 -2.66 -9.78 -14.76
C LEU A 266 -4.20 -9.83 -14.82
N TRP A 267 -4.78 -9.32 -15.89
CA TRP A 267 -6.21 -9.42 -16.15
C TRP A 267 -6.57 -10.84 -16.62
N ILE A 268 -7.56 -11.46 -15.96
CA ILE A 268 -7.97 -12.83 -16.27
C ILE A 268 -8.82 -12.82 -17.54
N PRO A 269 -8.40 -13.54 -18.60
CA PRO A 269 -9.20 -13.69 -19.82
C PRO A 269 -10.56 -14.35 -19.53
N GLY A 270 -11.61 -13.84 -20.16
CA GLY A 270 -12.97 -14.40 -20.03
C GLY A 270 -13.77 -13.89 -18.83
N VAL A 271 -13.14 -13.27 -17.84
CA VAL A 271 -13.83 -12.67 -16.68
C VAL A 271 -13.58 -11.17 -16.65
N LYS A 272 -14.57 -10.39 -17.06
CA LYS A 272 -14.46 -8.94 -17.10
C LYS A 272 -14.17 -8.37 -15.71
N GLY A 273 -13.14 -7.54 -15.60
CA GLY A 273 -12.81 -6.82 -14.40
C GLY A 273 -12.06 -7.62 -13.34
N LEU A 274 -11.84 -8.92 -13.53
CA LEU A 274 -11.05 -9.73 -12.62
C LEU A 274 -9.57 -9.65 -12.97
N ALA A 275 -8.74 -9.39 -11.97
CA ALA A 275 -7.29 -9.43 -12.09
C ALA A 275 -6.65 -10.08 -10.87
N LEU A 276 -5.49 -10.66 -11.07
CA LEU A 276 -4.57 -11.09 -10.04
C LEU A 276 -3.40 -10.11 -10.00
N HIS A 277 -2.90 -9.84 -8.81
CA HIS A 277 -1.69 -9.03 -8.66
C HIS A 277 -0.77 -9.61 -7.59
N ALA A 278 0.51 -9.27 -7.71
CA ALA A 278 1.53 -9.63 -6.74
C ALA A 278 2.61 -8.55 -6.72
N SER A 279 3.28 -8.40 -5.58
CA SER A 279 4.47 -7.57 -5.42
C SER A 279 5.52 -8.26 -4.56
N ALA A 280 6.76 -7.76 -4.68
CA ALA A 280 7.85 -8.12 -3.80
C ALA A 280 8.72 -6.89 -3.57
N ASP A 281 9.03 -6.62 -2.30
CA ASP A 281 9.71 -5.42 -1.82
C ASP A 281 10.83 -5.79 -0.87
N GLN A 282 12.00 -5.14 -1.01
CA GLN A 282 13.14 -5.30 -0.13
C GLN A 282 13.58 -3.95 0.43
N VAL A 283 13.57 -3.82 1.76
CA VAL A 283 14.18 -2.67 2.44
C VAL A 283 15.69 -2.75 2.27
N ILE A 284 16.28 -1.72 1.66
CA ILE A 284 17.71 -1.65 1.31
C ILE A 284 18.50 -0.71 2.22
N ALA A 285 17.84 0.27 2.82
CA ALA A 285 18.41 1.18 3.81
C ALA A 285 17.33 1.56 4.82
N GLY A 286 17.76 1.80 6.07
CA GLY A 286 16.82 2.14 7.13
C GLY A 286 17.46 2.84 8.32
N ARG A 287 16.60 3.35 9.21
CA ARG A 287 16.93 3.86 10.54
C ARG A 287 15.84 3.40 11.50
N ASN A 288 16.19 2.66 12.53
CA ASN A 288 15.27 2.10 13.53
C ASN A 288 14.17 1.22 12.93
N VAL A 289 14.46 0.49 11.86
CA VAL A 289 13.51 -0.39 11.16
C VAL A 289 14.15 -1.73 10.83
N GLY A 290 13.32 -2.75 10.61
CA GLY A 290 13.76 -4.06 10.12
C GLY A 290 14.22 -4.02 8.66
N LYS A 291 15.25 -4.80 8.32
CA LYS A 291 15.66 -5.07 6.92
C LYS A 291 14.67 -6.04 6.30
N ALA A 292 13.47 -5.56 6.11
CA ALA A 292 12.32 -6.37 5.78
C ALA A 292 12.29 -6.77 4.29
N PHE A 293 11.92 -8.01 4.05
CA PHE A 293 11.41 -8.49 2.78
C PHE A 293 9.89 -8.64 2.89
N THR A 294 9.15 -8.05 1.97
CA THR A 294 7.69 -8.13 1.91
C THR A 294 7.27 -8.68 0.57
N TRP A 295 6.32 -9.59 0.55
CA TRP A 295 5.62 -9.98 -0.65
C TRP A 295 4.12 -9.88 -0.44
N THR A 296 3.38 -9.58 -1.50
CA THR A 296 1.93 -9.57 -1.50
C THR A 296 1.39 -10.34 -2.70
N ALA A 297 0.23 -10.92 -2.54
CA ALA A 297 -0.55 -11.47 -3.64
C ALA A 297 -2.04 -11.21 -3.38
N GLY A 298 -2.78 -10.90 -4.41
CA GLY A 298 -4.17 -10.53 -4.24
C GLY A 298 -5.02 -10.67 -5.48
N VAL A 299 -6.30 -10.45 -5.24
CA VAL A 299 -7.36 -10.48 -6.25
C VAL A 299 -8.03 -9.13 -6.30
N GLN A 300 -8.25 -8.64 -7.50
CA GLN A 300 -8.98 -7.41 -7.75
C GLN A 300 -10.17 -7.68 -8.67
N TYR A 301 -11.29 -7.05 -8.36
CA TYR A 301 -12.49 -7.09 -9.20
C TYR A 301 -13.02 -5.67 -9.44
N VAL A 302 -13.05 -5.27 -10.71
CA VAL A 302 -13.54 -3.96 -11.15
C VAL A 302 -14.82 -4.13 -11.95
N PHE A 303 -15.89 -3.46 -11.55
CA PHE A 303 -17.17 -3.52 -12.22
C PHE A 303 -17.90 -2.17 -12.14
N ASN A 304 -18.88 -1.97 -13.01
CA ASN A 304 -19.74 -0.78 -12.99
C ASN A 304 -21.21 -1.23 -12.99
N PRO A 305 -21.90 -1.21 -11.83
CA PRO A 305 -23.28 -1.68 -11.72
C PRO A 305 -24.29 -0.75 -12.40
N PHE A 306 -23.89 0.48 -12.70
CA PHE A 306 -24.76 1.49 -13.31
C PHE A 306 -24.66 1.53 -14.85
N LYS A 307 -23.70 0.82 -15.43
CA LYS A 307 -23.54 0.76 -16.89
C LYS A 307 -24.45 -0.33 -17.44
N LYS A 308 -25.59 0.07 -18.03
CA LYS A 308 -26.45 -0.89 -18.78
C LYS A 308 -25.58 -1.61 -19.79
N SER A 309 -25.60 -2.95 -19.77
CA SER A 309 -25.05 -3.75 -20.87
C SER A 309 -25.74 -3.27 -22.15
N ALA A 310 -24.97 -2.71 -23.09
CA ALA A 310 -25.48 -2.57 -24.43
C ALA A 310 -25.75 -4.00 -24.92
N GLN A 311 -27.03 -4.33 -25.07
CA GLN A 311 -27.50 -5.56 -25.71
C GLN A 311 -27.05 -5.58 -27.17
#